data_ff6c17e0388a5ac6f90d43f23ad43706
#
_entry.id   ff6c17e0388a5ac6f90d43f23ad43706
#
_cell.length_a   1.000
_cell.length_b   1.000
_cell.length_c   1.000
_cell.angle_alpha   90.00
_cell.angle_beta   90.00
_cell.angle_gamma   90.00
#
_symmetry.space_group_name_H-M   'P 1'
#
loop_
_entity.id
_entity.type
_entity.pdbx_description
1 polymer ?
#
loop_
_entity_poly.entity_id
_entity_poly.type
_entity_poly.pdbx_seq_one_letter_code
_entity_poly.pdbx_strand_id
1 'polypeptide(L)'
;MEKISGARAVIECLEKEGVEVVFGIPGGANMPIYDELFSSDLRHILARHEQGAVHMAEGYARASGKVGVCMATSGPGATNLITGIADAYMDSVPLICITGQVPTQFIGTDAFQETDVVGITTPITKHNYLVKNVRDLPKVFKEAFHIASTGRPGPVVIDLPKDVLNDRFEFHYPESIHLRGYKPTYKGHPLMIKKAVELLMKAESPIILAGGGVILSGATEELIALAETLMIPVATTLMGKGCFPENHPLSLGIVGMHGSKYANYAVMEADLILAVGVRFTDRTTGRYETWAPNAKKIHIDIDPAEIGKNIEVDVPIVGDAKNVLREILKRVSPKTHSEWIERVTQLKKTYPLTFEDSETELKPQYVIKKLNELVPDAIVTTEVGQNQMWAAMFWKALRPRSYITSGGLAAMGFGFPAALGAKVARPEEVVIDIAGDGSFLMTCQELATSITEDIPVIVAVLNNGYLGMVRQWQQIFHEGRYSEVDLGGVPDFVKLAESFGAEGIRVTRKNDVEDAIRDALSNDVTTVIDFVVSREENVFPMVPPGMPITQILDEKTVKRTEGKVKPKPGVEKRKRRAEMRVYGEAVEEVAER
;
A
#
# COMPACT_ATOMS: atom_id res chain seq x y z
N MET A 1 5.47 44.24 -9.81
CA MET A 1 5.95 43.05 -9.08
C MET A 1 7.26 42.60 -9.69
N GLU A 2 8.17 42.07 -8.92
CA GLU A 2 9.43 41.52 -9.43
C GLU A 2 9.15 40.27 -10.28
N LYS A 3 9.86 40.13 -11.42
CA LYS A 3 9.72 38.95 -12.26
C LYS A 3 10.60 37.84 -11.71
N ILE A 4 10.03 36.67 -11.48
CA ILE A 4 10.73 35.45 -11.05
C ILE A 4 10.86 34.45 -12.20
N SER A 5 11.79 33.49 -12.06
CA SER A 5 11.93 32.37 -13.00
C SER A 5 10.78 31.39 -12.87
N GLY A 6 10.54 30.58 -13.90
CA GLY A 6 9.60 29.46 -13.81
C GLY A 6 10.01 28.46 -12.74
N ALA A 7 11.32 28.22 -12.59
CA ALA A 7 11.84 27.35 -11.53
C ALA A 7 11.54 27.90 -10.12
N ARG A 8 11.76 29.19 -9.87
CA ARG A 8 11.36 29.83 -8.60
C ARG A 8 9.85 29.74 -8.39
N ALA A 9 9.07 29.93 -9.44
CA ALA A 9 7.62 29.82 -9.36
C ALA A 9 7.15 28.40 -8.96
N VAL A 10 7.86 27.34 -9.37
CA VAL A 10 7.57 25.97 -8.91
C VAL A 10 7.72 25.88 -7.39
N ILE A 11 8.84 26.36 -6.83
CA ILE A 11 9.07 26.38 -5.39
C ILE A 11 7.98 27.18 -4.67
N GLU A 12 7.68 28.40 -5.11
CA GLU A 12 6.63 29.23 -4.54
C GLU A 12 5.24 28.53 -4.57
N CYS A 13 4.92 27.80 -5.65
CA CYS A 13 3.69 27.04 -5.76
C CYS A 13 3.63 25.91 -4.74
N LEU A 14 4.71 25.15 -4.57
CA LEU A 14 4.79 24.07 -3.57
C LEU A 14 4.64 24.61 -2.14
N GLU A 15 5.31 25.71 -1.81
CA GLU A 15 5.19 26.37 -0.51
C GLU A 15 3.75 26.89 -0.27
N LYS A 16 3.08 27.46 -1.29
CA LYS A 16 1.68 27.92 -1.21
C LYS A 16 0.68 26.79 -1.00
N GLU A 17 0.98 25.58 -1.48
CA GLU A 17 0.16 24.38 -1.25
C GLU A 17 0.54 23.65 0.07
N GLY A 18 1.48 24.19 0.84
CA GLY A 18 1.88 23.65 2.14
C GLY A 18 2.70 22.36 2.04
N VAL A 19 3.46 22.21 0.97
CA VAL A 19 4.40 21.10 0.81
C VAL A 19 5.58 21.30 1.75
N GLU A 20 5.89 20.30 2.55
CA GLU A 20 6.98 20.32 3.53
C GLU A 20 8.21 19.56 3.03
N VAL A 21 7.99 18.56 2.17
CA VAL A 21 9.06 17.68 1.67
C VAL A 21 8.79 17.24 0.24
N VAL A 22 9.86 17.11 -0.53
CA VAL A 22 9.86 16.57 -1.89
C VAL A 22 10.90 15.46 -1.97
N PHE A 23 10.53 14.37 -2.65
CA PHE A 23 11.40 13.22 -2.89
C PHE A 23 11.84 13.21 -4.36
N GLY A 24 13.14 13.01 -4.66
CA GLY A 24 13.51 13.04 -6.06
C GLY A 24 15.00 12.93 -6.34
N ILE A 25 15.32 13.08 -7.64
CA ILE A 25 16.69 13.04 -8.16
C ILE A 25 16.89 14.19 -9.14
N PRO A 26 17.98 14.97 -9.00
CA PRO A 26 18.33 16.02 -9.95
C PRO A 26 18.80 15.45 -11.29
N GLY A 27 18.57 16.21 -12.36
CA GLY A 27 19.08 15.90 -13.69
C GLY A 27 19.04 17.11 -14.61
N GLY A 28 19.45 16.93 -15.86
CA GLY A 28 19.65 18.04 -16.78
C GLY A 28 18.43 18.90 -17.08
N ALA A 29 17.23 18.31 -17.09
CA ALA A 29 15.99 19.04 -17.43
C ALA A 29 15.37 19.76 -16.23
N ASN A 30 15.46 19.19 -15.02
CA ASN A 30 14.91 19.78 -13.79
C ASN A 30 15.97 20.56 -12.96
N MET A 31 17.21 20.68 -13.46
CA MET A 31 18.30 21.41 -12.79
C MET A 31 17.89 22.81 -12.31
N PRO A 32 17.16 23.63 -13.08
CA PRO A 32 16.78 24.96 -12.62
C PRO A 32 15.94 24.94 -11.33
N ILE A 33 15.11 23.91 -11.09
CA ILE A 33 14.34 23.77 -9.86
C ILE A 33 15.27 23.47 -8.68
N TYR A 34 16.28 22.61 -8.89
CA TYR A 34 17.28 22.29 -7.85
C TYR A 34 18.20 23.47 -7.51
N ASP A 35 18.45 24.37 -8.46
CA ASP A 35 19.17 25.62 -8.20
C ASP A 35 18.38 26.53 -7.26
N GLU A 36 17.07 26.65 -7.47
CA GLU A 36 16.17 27.45 -6.61
C GLU A 36 15.94 26.79 -5.23
N LEU A 37 15.95 25.44 -5.15
CA LEU A 37 15.89 24.71 -3.89
C LEU A 37 17.03 25.06 -2.94
N PHE A 38 18.21 25.40 -3.45
CA PHE A 38 19.38 25.78 -2.64
C PHE A 38 19.09 26.97 -1.70
N SER A 39 18.18 27.85 -2.09
CA SER A 39 17.76 29.04 -1.34
C SER A 39 16.36 28.94 -0.74
N SER A 40 15.76 27.75 -0.68
CA SER A 40 14.43 27.48 -0.14
C SER A 40 14.52 26.69 1.17
N ASP A 41 13.54 26.86 2.03
CA ASP A 41 13.39 26.04 3.25
C ASP A 41 12.68 24.69 2.97
N LEU A 42 12.28 24.41 1.73
CA LEU A 42 11.61 23.18 1.34
C LEU A 42 12.57 21.99 1.47
N ARG A 43 12.25 21.04 2.36
CA ARG A 43 13.06 19.84 2.54
C ARG A 43 13.05 18.98 1.27
N HIS A 44 14.21 18.54 0.83
CA HIS A 44 14.36 17.59 -0.26
C HIS A 44 15.04 16.30 0.24
N ILE A 45 14.50 15.14 -0.11
CA ILE A 45 15.07 13.82 0.16
C ILE A 45 15.64 13.28 -1.15
N LEU A 46 16.94 13.08 -1.17
CA LEU A 46 17.65 12.55 -2.33
C LEU A 46 17.52 11.02 -2.40
N ALA A 47 16.63 10.52 -3.24
CA ALA A 47 16.50 9.10 -3.52
C ALA A 47 17.69 8.54 -4.32
N ARG A 48 17.81 7.23 -4.39
CA ARG A 48 18.82 6.53 -5.19
C ARG A 48 18.26 5.97 -6.50
N HIS A 49 16.93 5.95 -6.58
CA HIS A 49 16.19 5.59 -7.80
C HIS A 49 14.83 6.32 -7.78
N GLU A 50 14.33 6.74 -8.94
CA GLU A 50 13.06 7.48 -9.03
C GLU A 50 11.86 6.62 -8.60
N GLN A 51 11.91 5.31 -8.79
CA GLN A 51 10.91 4.40 -8.23
C GLN A 51 10.89 4.49 -6.69
N GLY A 52 12.05 4.56 -6.04
CA GLY A 52 12.16 4.82 -4.61
C GLY A 52 11.54 6.18 -4.23
N ALA A 53 11.83 7.23 -5.00
CA ALA A 53 11.29 8.57 -4.74
C ALA A 53 9.76 8.61 -4.77
N VAL A 54 9.12 8.01 -5.77
CA VAL A 54 7.66 8.00 -5.87
C VAL A 54 7.02 7.15 -4.76
N HIS A 55 7.60 5.99 -4.40
CA HIS A 55 7.10 5.18 -3.28
C HIS A 55 7.31 5.85 -1.91
N MET A 56 8.40 6.62 -1.71
CA MET A 56 8.56 7.48 -0.53
C MET A 56 7.44 8.54 -0.47
N ALA A 57 7.13 9.20 -1.59
CA ALA A 57 6.03 10.15 -1.67
C ALA A 57 4.67 9.50 -1.36
N GLU A 58 4.45 8.25 -1.80
CA GLU A 58 3.25 7.47 -1.45
C GLU A 58 3.19 7.15 0.05
N GLY A 59 4.28 6.65 0.62
CA GLY A 59 4.38 6.36 2.06
C GLY A 59 4.10 7.60 2.91
N TYR A 60 4.68 8.74 2.52
CA TYR A 60 4.42 10.04 3.14
C TYR A 60 2.95 10.44 3.06
N ALA A 61 2.34 10.33 1.88
CA ALA A 61 0.94 10.70 1.68
C ALA A 61 -0.01 9.81 2.50
N ARG A 62 0.24 8.51 2.53
CA ARG A 62 -0.60 7.54 3.26
C ARG A 62 -0.50 7.73 4.78
N ALA A 63 0.70 7.97 5.30
CA ALA A 63 0.93 8.19 6.74
C ALA A 63 0.45 9.56 7.21
N SER A 64 0.75 10.63 6.45
CA SER A 64 0.39 12.01 6.84
C SER A 64 -1.06 12.38 6.52
N GLY A 65 -1.64 11.84 5.42
CA GLY A 65 -2.89 12.29 4.82
C GLY A 65 -2.76 13.55 3.96
N LYS A 66 -1.53 14.04 3.72
CA LYS A 66 -1.21 15.15 2.83
C LYS A 66 -0.92 14.64 1.41
N VAL A 67 -0.80 15.54 0.45
CA VAL A 67 -0.36 15.22 -0.90
C VAL A 67 1.14 14.93 -0.88
N GLY A 68 1.56 13.78 -1.43
CA GLY A 68 2.98 13.47 -1.62
C GLY A 68 3.52 14.14 -2.89
N VAL A 69 4.78 14.56 -2.87
CA VAL A 69 5.40 15.22 -4.03
C VAL A 69 6.71 14.52 -4.39
N CYS A 70 6.88 14.12 -5.65
CA CYS A 70 8.16 13.63 -6.15
C CYS A 70 8.58 14.36 -7.41
N MET A 71 9.90 14.40 -7.66
CA MET A 71 10.49 15.06 -8.81
C MET A 71 11.52 14.17 -9.52
N ALA A 72 11.48 14.18 -10.84
CA ALA A 72 12.47 13.48 -11.68
C ALA A 72 12.85 14.34 -12.90
N THR A 73 13.99 14.01 -13.50
CA THR A 73 14.38 14.60 -14.78
C THR A 73 13.62 14.00 -15.96
N SER A 74 13.87 14.49 -17.16
CA SER A 74 13.28 13.96 -18.40
C SER A 74 13.75 12.54 -18.73
N GLY A 75 13.13 11.93 -19.71
CA GLY A 75 13.51 10.63 -20.25
C GLY A 75 13.49 9.52 -19.20
N PRO A 76 14.65 8.88 -18.90
CA PRO A 76 14.69 7.76 -17.96
C PRO A 76 14.25 8.13 -16.54
N GLY A 77 14.46 9.36 -16.08
CA GLY A 77 13.98 9.81 -14.78
C GLY A 77 12.45 9.79 -14.72
N ALA A 78 11.79 10.37 -15.72
CA ALA A 78 10.33 10.36 -15.81
C ALA A 78 9.76 8.93 -15.97
N THR A 79 10.39 8.09 -16.80
CA THR A 79 9.90 6.71 -17.02
C THR A 79 10.09 5.81 -15.79
N ASN A 80 11.09 6.05 -14.95
CA ASN A 80 11.28 5.32 -13.69
C ASN A 80 10.20 5.62 -12.64
N LEU A 81 9.45 6.71 -12.76
CA LEU A 81 8.31 7.02 -11.87
C LEU A 81 7.06 6.17 -12.18
N ILE A 82 6.96 5.58 -13.38
CA ILE A 82 5.71 5.02 -13.92
C ILE A 82 5.08 3.96 -13.02
N THR A 83 5.90 3.04 -12.47
CA THR A 83 5.38 2.00 -11.56
C THR A 83 4.71 2.62 -10.33
N GLY A 84 5.35 3.59 -9.67
CA GLY A 84 4.75 4.23 -8.48
C GLY A 84 3.56 5.12 -8.83
N ILE A 85 3.57 5.82 -9.97
CA ILE A 85 2.38 6.57 -10.43
C ILE A 85 1.20 5.62 -10.66
N ALA A 86 1.43 4.45 -11.27
CA ALA A 86 0.40 3.45 -11.49
C ALA A 86 -0.11 2.85 -10.17
N ASP A 87 0.78 2.62 -9.20
CA ASP A 87 0.43 2.15 -7.85
C ASP A 87 -0.45 3.17 -7.12
N ALA A 88 -0.02 4.42 -7.09
CA ALA A 88 -0.78 5.52 -6.50
C ALA A 88 -2.16 5.68 -7.14
N TYR A 89 -2.29 5.51 -8.46
CA TYR A 89 -3.57 5.54 -9.16
C TYR A 89 -4.49 4.40 -8.73
N MET A 90 -3.95 3.19 -8.70
CA MET A 90 -4.70 1.99 -8.29
C MET A 90 -5.15 2.07 -6.82
N ASP A 91 -4.34 2.63 -5.94
CA ASP A 91 -4.61 2.71 -4.51
C ASP A 91 -5.19 4.05 -4.05
N SER A 92 -5.48 4.96 -5.00
CA SER A 92 -6.10 6.25 -4.73
C SER A 92 -5.26 7.16 -3.81
N VAL A 93 -3.95 7.20 -4.05
CA VAL A 93 -3.01 8.02 -3.27
C VAL A 93 -2.83 9.39 -3.92
N PRO A 94 -3.04 10.50 -3.20
CA PRO A 94 -2.86 11.82 -3.75
C PRO A 94 -1.36 12.13 -3.93
N LEU A 95 -0.90 12.23 -5.18
CA LEU A 95 0.47 12.57 -5.54
C LEU A 95 0.54 13.70 -6.55
N ILE A 96 1.60 14.50 -6.45
CA ILE A 96 2.09 15.39 -7.51
C ILE A 96 3.46 14.89 -7.96
N CYS A 97 3.55 14.48 -9.21
CA CYS A 97 4.80 14.06 -9.83
C CYS A 97 5.26 15.14 -10.80
N ILE A 98 6.40 15.74 -10.52
CA ILE A 98 6.98 16.82 -11.35
C ILE A 98 8.10 16.22 -12.18
N THR A 99 7.97 16.27 -13.50
CA THR A 99 8.99 15.80 -14.43
C THR A 99 9.62 16.96 -15.19
N GLY A 100 10.92 16.93 -15.38
CA GLY A 100 11.55 17.80 -16.34
C GLY A 100 11.32 17.33 -17.76
N GLN A 101 11.33 18.24 -18.73
CA GLN A 101 11.20 17.92 -20.14
C GLN A 101 12.25 18.69 -20.96
N VAL A 102 12.53 18.22 -22.17
CA VAL A 102 13.37 18.96 -23.13
C VAL A 102 12.76 20.31 -23.45
N PRO A 103 13.54 21.31 -23.87
CA PRO A 103 13.00 22.61 -24.29
C PRO A 103 11.87 22.45 -25.32
N THR A 104 10.86 23.32 -25.25
CA THR A 104 9.63 23.24 -26.06
C THR A 104 9.86 23.08 -27.56
N GLN A 105 10.92 23.70 -28.09
CA GLN A 105 11.29 23.61 -29.51
C GLN A 105 11.80 22.23 -29.94
N PHE A 106 12.20 21.38 -29.00
CA PHE A 106 12.71 20.03 -29.26
C PHE A 106 11.68 18.91 -29.01
N ILE A 107 10.51 19.26 -28.50
CA ILE A 107 9.44 18.27 -28.27
C ILE A 107 8.95 17.72 -29.59
N GLY A 108 8.97 16.39 -29.74
CA GLY A 108 8.57 15.68 -30.96
C GLY A 108 9.69 15.54 -31.99
N THR A 109 10.96 15.75 -31.59
CA THR A 109 12.11 15.64 -32.48
C THR A 109 13.07 14.50 -32.16
N ASP A 110 12.71 13.62 -31.21
CA ASP A 110 13.58 12.58 -30.65
C ASP A 110 14.88 13.15 -30.03
N ALA A 111 14.76 14.29 -29.38
CA ALA A 111 15.86 14.94 -28.70
C ALA A 111 16.43 14.08 -27.56
N PHE A 112 17.68 14.33 -27.17
CA PHE A 112 18.30 13.60 -26.06
C PHE A 112 17.47 13.65 -24.77
N GLN A 113 17.12 12.48 -24.25
CA GLN A 113 16.26 12.29 -23.07
C GLN A 113 14.84 12.87 -23.23
N GLU A 114 14.32 13.02 -24.45
CA GLU A 114 12.91 13.27 -24.67
C GLU A 114 12.09 12.02 -24.40
N THR A 115 10.91 12.18 -23.82
CA THR A 115 9.89 11.14 -23.65
C THR A 115 8.52 11.77 -23.62
N ASP A 116 7.54 11.16 -24.28
CA ASP A 116 6.14 11.57 -24.19
C ASP A 116 5.54 11.16 -22.82
N VAL A 117 5.86 11.95 -21.80
CA VAL A 117 5.40 11.71 -20.42
C VAL A 117 3.89 11.78 -20.32
N VAL A 118 3.25 12.71 -21.03
CA VAL A 118 1.78 12.85 -21.06
C VAL A 118 1.14 11.59 -21.65
N GLY A 119 1.62 11.09 -22.77
CA GLY A 119 1.10 9.88 -23.40
C GLY A 119 1.22 8.66 -22.50
N ILE A 120 2.40 8.46 -21.87
CA ILE A 120 2.65 7.32 -20.99
C ILE A 120 1.80 7.38 -19.72
N THR A 121 1.61 8.56 -19.14
CA THR A 121 0.93 8.73 -17.85
C THR A 121 -0.58 8.87 -17.95
N THR A 122 -1.14 9.14 -19.12
CA THR A 122 -2.58 9.33 -19.33
C THR A 122 -3.44 8.22 -18.71
N PRO A 123 -3.15 6.90 -18.88
CA PRO A 123 -4.02 5.84 -18.35
C PRO A 123 -3.84 5.59 -16.84
N ILE A 124 -2.81 6.15 -16.22
CA ILE A 124 -2.43 5.88 -14.82
C ILE A 124 -2.44 7.12 -13.93
N THR A 125 -3.07 8.21 -14.37
CA THR A 125 -3.19 9.46 -13.60
C THR A 125 -4.63 9.97 -13.63
N LYS A 126 -4.97 10.80 -12.66
CA LYS A 126 -6.22 11.57 -12.70
C LYS A 126 -6.17 12.68 -13.76
N HIS A 127 -4.99 13.28 -13.89
CA HIS A 127 -4.70 14.26 -14.91
C HIS A 127 -3.19 14.42 -15.09
N ASN A 128 -2.79 14.96 -16.25
CA ASN A 128 -1.41 15.32 -16.52
C ASN A 128 -1.35 16.63 -17.30
N TYR A 129 -0.26 17.36 -17.16
CA TYR A 129 -0.02 18.64 -17.79
C TYR A 129 1.36 18.65 -18.47
N LEU A 130 1.42 19.15 -19.71
CA LEU A 130 2.66 19.63 -20.33
C LEU A 130 2.59 21.15 -20.37
N VAL A 131 3.36 21.84 -19.54
CA VAL A 131 3.31 23.29 -19.38
C VAL A 131 4.21 23.98 -20.39
N LYS A 132 3.62 24.61 -21.43
CA LYS A 132 4.36 25.28 -22.51
C LYS A 132 4.51 26.79 -22.33
N ASN A 133 3.90 27.37 -21.31
CA ASN A 133 3.98 28.81 -21.02
C ASN A 133 4.19 29.01 -19.52
N VAL A 134 5.23 29.73 -19.15
CA VAL A 134 5.60 29.99 -17.75
C VAL A 134 4.46 30.66 -16.95
N ARG A 135 3.61 31.45 -17.59
CA ARG A 135 2.47 32.13 -16.93
C ARG A 135 1.36 31.18 -16.48
N ASP A 136 1.33 29.97 -17.04
CA ASP A 136 0.33 28.96 -16.68
C ASP A 136 0.71 28.18 -15.40
N LEU A 137 1.99 28.20 -15.00
CA LEU A 137 2.52 27.45 -13.83
C LEU A 137 1.64 27.61 -12.58
N PRO A 138 1.37 28.82 -12.07
CA PRO A 138 0.63 28.97 -10.82
C PRO A 138 -0.78 28.36 -10.88
N LYS A 139 -1.44 28.51 -12.01
CA LYS A 139 -2.77 27.93 -12.24
C LYS A 139 -2.70 26.40 -12.32
N VAL A 140 -1.75 25.84 -13.07
CA VAL A 140 -1.56 24.39 -13.23
C VAL A 140 -1.27 23.74 -11.89
N PHE A 141 -0.39 24.30 -11.07
CA PHE A 141 -0.12 23.77 -9.73
C PHE A 141 -1.36 23.77 -8.85
N LYS A 142 -2.12 24.88 -8.82
CA LYS A 142 -3.37 24.97 -8.06
C LYS A 142 -4.40 23.94 -8.50
N GLU A 143 -4.56 23.75 -9.81
CA GLU A 143 -5.44 22.74 -10.39
C GLU A 143 -4.97 21.33 -10.05
N ALA A 144 -3.68 21.05 -10.18
CA ALA A 144 -3.09 19.75 -9.93
C ALA A 144 -3.30 19.27 -8.47
N PHE A 145 -3.01 20.14 -7.48
CA PHE A 145 -3.25 19.83 -6.08
C PHE A 145 -4.72 19.63 -5.76
N HIS A 146 -5.59 20.44 -6.34
CA HIS A 146 -7.04 20.28 -6.19
C HIS A 146 -7.52 18.94 -6.79
N ILE A 147 -7.08 18.59 -8.00
CA ILE A 147 -7.46 17.33 -8.65
C ILE A 147 -6.91 16.14 -7.87
N ALA A 148 -5.64 16.18 -7.43
CA ALA A 148 -5.01 15.08 -6.72
C ALA A 148 -5.72 14.75 -5.40
N SER A 149 -6.15 15.79 -4.65
CA SER A 149 -6.66 15.65 -3.27
C SER A 149 -8.19 15.54 -3.15
N THR A 150 -8.96 15.88 -4.19
CA THR A 150 -10.42 15.95 -4.10
C THR A 150 -11.12 14.81 -4.86
N GLY A 151 -12.38 14.52 -4.52
CA GLY A 151 -13.08 13.36 -5.03
C GLY A 151 -12.37 12.07 -4.60
N ARG A 152 -12.25 11.07 -5.48
CA ARG A 152 -11.33 9.96 -5.28
C ARG A 152 -9.91 10.49 -5.49
N PRO A 153 -9.02 10.46 -4.48
CA PRO A 153 -7.64 10.94 -4.63
C PRO A 153 -6.85 10.15 -5.68
N GLY A 154 -5.76 10.72 -6.15
CA GLY A 154 -4.88 10.03 -7.10
C GLY A 154 -3.79 10.95 -7.66
N PRO A 155 -2.84 10.39 -8.43
CA PRO A 155 -1.68 11.11 -8.94
C PRO A 155 -2.05 12.10 -10.06
N VAL A 156 -1.32 13.22 -10.07
CA VAL A 156 -1.29 14.18 -11.17
C VAL A 156 0.17 14.42 -11.55
N VAL A 157 0.44 14.44 -12.85
CA VAL A 157 1.78 14.68 -13.39
C VAL A 157 1.86 16.08 -13.99
N ILE A 158 2.95 16.79 -13.71
CA ILE A 158 3.26 18.11 -14.26
C ILE A 158 4.62 18.01 -14.97
N ASP A 159 4.59 18.01 -16.30
CA ASP A 159 5.77 17.91 -17.15
C ASP A 159 6.23 19.31 -17.58
N LEU A 160 7.49 19.66 -17.23
CA LEU A 160 8.02 21.02 -17.26
C LEU A 160 9.21 21.14 -18.21
N PRO A 161 9.02 21.73 -19.40
CA PRO A 161 10.12 22.03 -20.32
C PRO A 161 11.14 22.99 -19.70
N LYS A 162 12.43 22.72 -19.97
CA LYS A 162 13.55 23.45 -19.38
C LYS A 162 13.56 24.96 -19.72
N ASP A 163 13.13 25.34 -20.92
CA ASP A 163 13.00 26.75 -21.32
C ASP A 163 11.91 27.45 -20.51
N VAL A 164 10.77 26.80 -20.25
CA VAL A 164 9.70 27.32 -19.37
C VAL A 164 10.21 27.56 -17.95
N LEU A 165 11.04 26.65 -17.42
CA LEU A 165 11.66 26.83 -16.10
C LEU A 165 12.61 28.03 -16.03
N ASN A 166 13.27 28.36 -17.14
CA ASN A 166 14.19 29.50 -17.23
C ASN A 166 13.52 30.82 -17.57
N ASP A 167 12.33 30.79 -18.16
CA ASP A 167 11.57 31.99 -18.50
C ASP A 167 11.18 32.80 -17.25
N ARG A 168 11.03 34.13 -17.40
CA ARG A 168 10.71 35.06 -16.32
C ARG A 168 9.37 35.75 -16.53
N PHE A 169 8.55 35.79 -15.47
CA PHE A 169 7.24 36.41 -15.51
C PHE A 169 6.86 37.03 -14.16
N GLU A 170 5.81 37.83 -14.13
CA GLU A 170 5.21 38.35 -12.90
C GLU A 170 4.38 37.24 -12.26
N PHE A 171 4.83 36.75 -11.11
CA PHE A 171 4.19 35.65 -10.40
C PHE A 171 2.93 36.12 -9.67
N HIS A 172 1.86 35.39 -9.87
CA HIS A 172 0.61 35.57 -9.12
C HIS A 172 -0.04 34.21 -8.88
N TYR A 173 -0.15 33.79 -7.60
CA TYR A 173 -0.77 32.53 -7.25
C TYR A 173 -2.29 32.71 -7.07
N PRO A 174 -3.16 31.93 -7.73
CA PRO A 174 -4.60 32.09 -7.62
C PRO A 174 -5.13 31.66 -6.25
N GLU A 175 -5.98 32.47 -5.63
CA GLU A 175 -6.62 32.14 -4.34
C GLU A 175 -7.60 30.98 -4.48
N SER A 176 -8.31 30.89 -5.61
CA SER A 176 -9.28 29.82 -5.90
C SER A 176 -9.23 29.43 -7.37
N ILE A 177 -9.71 28.21 -7.63
CA ILE A 177 -9.87 27.71 -9.01
C ILE A 177 -11.28 27.25 -9.26
N HIS A 178 -11.67 27.27 -10.52
CA HIS A 178 -12.92 26.69 -11.00
C HIS A 178 -12.66 25.79 -12.20
N LEU A 179 -12.78 24.48 -11.97
CA LEU A 179 -12.65 23.48 -13.04
C LEU A 179 -14.01 23.17 -13.63
N ARG A 180 -14.17 23.49 -14.93
CA ARG A 180 -15.38 23.16 -15.66
C ARG A 180 -15.52 21.63 -15.78
N GLY A 181 -16.63 21.08 -15.27
CA GLY A 181 -16.92 19.65 -15.38
C GLY A 181 -16.33 18.77 -14.26
N TYR A 182 -15.43 19.29 -13.41
CA TYR A 182 -14.92 18.57 -12.25
C TYR A 182 -15.60 19.06 -10.96
N LYS A 183 -16.58 18.29 -10.49
CA LYS A 183 -17.38 18.62 -9.30
C LYS A 183 -17.67 17.35 -8.49
N PRO A 184 -16.74 16.92 -7.64
CA PRO A 184 -16.93 15.76 -6.80
C PRO A 184 -18.17 15.91 -5.91
N THR A 185 -18.91 14.82 -5.72
CA THR A 185 -20.11 14.78 -4.89
C THR A 185 -19.73 14.34 -3.48
N TYR A 186 -19.87 15.23 -2.50
CA TYR A 186 -19.54 14.92 -1.09
C TYR A 186 -20.77 14.55 -0.27
N LYS A 187 -21.95 15.02 -0.62
CA LYS A 187 -23.20 14.77 0.12
C LYS A 187 -23.98 13.67 -0.58
N GLY A 188 -24.25 12.58 0.16
CA GLY A 188 -25.12 11.53 -0.34
C GLY A 188 -26.54 12.00 -0.60
N HIS A 189 -27.23 11.37 -1.56
CA HIS A 189 -28.61 11.73 -1.89
C HIS A 189 -29.56 11.40 -0.75
N PRO A 190 -30.39 12.34 -0.22
CA PRO A 190 -31.21 12.13 0.98
C PRO A 190 -32.16 10.95 0.91
N LEU A 191 -32.78 10.68 -0.27
CA LEU A 191 -33.66 9.53 -0.45
C LEU A 191 -32.90 8.19 -0.40
N MET A 192 -31.65 8.14 -0.88
CA MET A 192 -30.84 6.93 -0.81
C MET A 192 -30.36 6.68 0.62
N ILE A 193 -29.99 7.73 1.35
CA ILE A 193 -29.67 7.64 2.78
C ILE A 193 -30.90 7.13 3.55
N LYS A 194 -32.10 7.64 3.29
CA LYS A 194 -33.33 7.14 3.91
C LYS A 194 -33.55 5.65 3.64
N LYS A 195 -33.41 5.21 2.38
CA LYS A 195 -33.51 3.79 2.02
C LYS A 195 -32.46 2.93 2.72
N ALA A 196 -31.22 3.41 2.82
CA ALA A 196 -30.16 2.73 3.54
C ALA A 196 -30.52 2.53 5.02
N VAL A 197 -31.01 3.57 5.68
CA VAL A 197 -31.49 3.49 7.07
C VAL A 197 -32.63 2.47 7.21
N GLU A 198 -33.61 2.49 6.31
CA GLU A 198 -34.72 1.54 6.32
C GLU A 198 -34.24 0.08 6.19
N LEU A 199 -33.22 -0.19 5.35
CA LEU A 199 -32.63 -1.52 5.23
C LEU A 199 -31.83 -1.90 6.47
N LEU A 200 -30.99 -1.01 7.00
CA LEU A 200 -30.22 -1.24 8.22
C LEU A 200 -31.12 -1.58 9.43
N MET A 201 -32.23 -0.84 9.56
CA MET A 201 -33.17 -1.08 10.68
C MET A 201 -33.97 -2.38 10.52
N LYS A 202 -34.11 -2.92 9.29
CA LYS A 202 -34.81 -4.19 9.01
C LYS A 202 -33.92 -5.42 9.06
N ALA A 203 -32.63 -5.25 8.72
CA ALA A 203 -31.67 -6.35 8.61
C ALA A 203 -31.61 -7.20 9.90
N GLU A 204 -31.43 -8.50 9.76
CA GLU A 204 -31.28 -9.46 10.86
C GLU A 204 -29.81 -9.91 11.01
N SER A 205 -29.10 -10.03 9.90
CA SER A 205 -27.70 -10.47 9.84
C SER A 205 -26.82 -9.53 9.01
N PRO A 206 -26.75 -8.23 9.37
CA PRO A 206 -25.98 -7.24 8.61
C PRO A 206 -24.47 -7.38 8.83
N ILE A 207 -23.70 -7.00 7.80
CA ILE A 207 -22.23 -6.81 7.86
C ILE A 207 -21.89 -5.41 7.32
N ILE A 208 -20.93 -4.76 7.95
CA ILE A 208 -20.25 -3.61 7.35
C ILE A 208 -18.98 -4.13 6.65
N LEU A 209 -18.83 -3.82 5.37
CA LEU A 209 -17.60 -4.04 4.62
C LEU A 209 -16.91 -2.70 4.43
N ALA A 210 -15.79 -2.47 5.12
CA ALA A 210 -15.07 -1.21 5.13
C ALA A 210 -13.80 -1.29 4.26
N GLY A 211 -13.64 -0.33 3.37
CA GLY A 211 -12.48 -0.23 2.47
C GLY A 211 -11.61 0.99 2.73
N GLY A 212 -10.62 1.19 1.85
CA GLY A 212 -9.68 2.32 1.92
C GLY A 212 -10.33 3.70 1.91
N GLY A 213 -11.53 3.81 1.31
CA GLY A 213 -12.29 5.07 1.31
C GLY A 213 -12.67 5.58 2.70
N VAL A 214 -12.80 4.69 3.69
CA VAL A 214 -13.02 5.09 5.10
C VAL A 214 -11.80 5.82 5.65
N ILE A 215 -10.59 5.31 5.38
CA ILE A 215 -9.33 5.95 5.81
C ILE A 215 -9.13 7.29 5.10
N LEU A 216 -9.38 7.31 3.78
CA LEU A 216 -9.17 8.51 2.94
C LEU A 216 -10.11 9.65 3.34
N SER A 217 -11.37 9.35 3.70
CA SER A 217 -12.33 10.35 4.16
C SER A 217 -12.20 10.71 5.65
N GLY A 218 -11.35 9.99 6.41
CA GLY A 218 -11.24 10.14 7.86
C GLY A 218 -12.52 9.77 8.61
N ALA A 219 -13.23 8.72 8.15
CA ALA A 219 -14.56 8.31 8.65
C ALA A 219 -14.49 7.22 9.73
N THR A 220 -13.33 6.95 10.30
CA THR A 220 -13.10 5.88 11.29
C THR A 220 -14.02 6.01 12.52
N GLU A 221 -14.14 7.20 13.09
CA GLU A 221 -14.99 7.44 14.27
C GLU A 221 -16.47 7.20 13.96
N GLU A 222 -16.94 7.67 12.81
CA GLU A 222 -18.32 7.46 12.35
C GLU A 222 -18.62 5.99 12.04
N LEU A 223 -17.63 5.26 11.50
CA LEU A 223 -17.73 3.81 11.26
C LEU A 223 -17.86 3.04 12.58
N ILE A 224 -16.99 3.33 13.56
CA ILE A 224 -17.05 2.70 14.90
C ILE A 224 -18.39 2.99 15.56
N ALA A 225 -18.80 4.26 15.61
CA ALA A 225 -20.06 4.67 16.20
C ALA A 225 -21.27 3.97 15.56
N LEU A 226 -21.27 3.80 14.23
CA LEU A 226 -22.35 3.09 13.54
C LEU A 226 -22.36 1.59 13.87
N ALA A 227 -21.18 0.97 13.84
CA ALA A 227 -21.03 -0.45 14.17
C ALA A 227 -21.49 -0.76 15.60
N GLU A 228 -21.12 0.08 16.57
CA GLU A 228 -21.53 -0.07 17.98
C GLU A 228 -23.01 0.24 18.19
N THR A 229 -23.54 1.32 17.58
CA THR A 229 -24.94 1.70 17.71
C THR A 229 -25.88 0.59 17.22
N LEU A 230 -25.50 -0.08 16.15
CA LEU A 230 -26.30 -1.12 15.54
C LEU A 230 -25.79 -2.54 15.85
N MET A 231 -24.71 -2.69 16.64
CA MET A 231 -24.07 -3.98 16.93
C MET A 231 -23.82 -4.81 15.67
N ILE A 232 -23.22 -4.20 14.63
CA ILE A 232 -22.94 -4.83 13.34
C ILE A 232 -21.46 -5.23 13.25
N PRO A 233 -21.14 -6.49 12.92
CA PRO A 233 -19.77 -6.92 12.66
C PRO A 233 -19.16 -6.19 11.45
N VAL A 234 -17.85 -5.89 11.54
CA VAL A 234 -17.11 -5.15 10.51
C VAL A 234 -16.02 -6.04 9.93
N ALA A 235 -16.09 -6.30 8.62
CA ALA A 235 -15.01 -6.86 7.81
C ALA A 235 -14.29 -5.75 7.05
N THR A 236 -12.99 -5.88 6.85
CA THR A 236 -12.22 -4.90 6.08
C THR A 236 -11.66 -5.51 4.81
N THR A 237 -11.50 -4.68 3.78
CA THR A 237 -10.62 -5.04 2.66
C THR A 237 -9.15 -4.85 3.08
N LEU A 238 -8.20 -5.36 2.28
CA LEU A 238 -6.77 -5.12 2.52
C LEU A 238 -6.47 -3.61 2.66
N MET A 239 -7.02 -2.78 1.77
CA MET A 239 -6.82 -1.32 1.80
C MET A 239 -7.60 -0.62 2.92
N GLY A 240 -8.57 -1.29 3.52
CA GLY A 240 -9.33 -0.80 4.68
C GLY A 240 -8.71 -1.17 6.03
N LYS A 241 -7.62 -1.92 6.04
CA LYS A 241 -6.98 -2.38 7.28
C LYS A 241 -6.59 -1.20 8.18
N GLY A 242 -7.00 -1.26 9.46
CA GLY A 242 -6.83 -0.16 10.42
C GLY A 242 -7.96 0.88 10.41
N CYS A 243 -8.90 0.88 9.46
CA CYS A 243 -10.07 1.78 9.53
C CYS A 243 -11.05 1.41 10.64
N PHE A 244 -10.97 0.19 11.13
CA PHE A 244 -11.69 -0.32 12.29
C PHE A 244 -10.69 -1.10 13.15
N PRO A 245 -10.58 -0.85 14.47
CA PRO A 245 -9.56 -1.50 15.31
C PRO A 245 -9.73 -3.03 15.30
N GLU A 246 -8.68 -3.77 14.94
CA GLU A 246 -8.79 -5.23 14.81
C GLU A 246 -8.84 -5.98 16.14
N ASN A 247 -8.62 -5.29 17.27
CA ASN A 247 -8.88 -5.83 18.62
C ASN A 247 -10.31 -5.57 19.10
N HIS A 248 -11.16 -4.86 18.34
CA HIS A 248 -12.54 -4.61 18.69
C HIS A 248 -13.38 -5.89 18.59
N PRO A 249 -14.33 -6.17 19.52
CA PRO A 249 -15.15 -7.40 19.50
C PRO A 249 -15.92 -7.63 18.19
N LEU A 250 -16.39 -6.56 17.56
CA LEU A 250 -17.11 -6.60 16.28
C LEU A 250 -16.18 -6.75 15.07
N SER A 251 -14.86 -6.69 15.21
CA SER A 251 -13.95 -6.84 14.08
C SER A 251 -13.90 -8.28 13.58
N LEU A 252 -14.01 -8.44 12.26
CA LEU A 252 -13.78 -9.69 11.53
C LEU A 252 -12.41 -9.75 10.85
N GLY A 253 -11.64 -8.66 10.89
CA GLY A 253 -10.39 -8.55 10.13
C GLY A 253 -10.65 -8.53 8.62
N ILE A 254 -9.67 -8.96 7.84
CA ILE A 254 -9.74 -8.93 6.38
C ILE A 254 -10.63 -10.04 5.80
N VAL A 255 -11.30 -9.71 4.68
CA VAL A 255 -12.11 -10.61 3.87
C VAL A 255 -11.51 -10.77 2.47
N GLY A 256 -11.82 -11.86 1.80
CA GLY A 256 -11.43 -12.12 0.42
C GLY A 256 -10.47 -13.28 0.27
N MET A 257 -9.60 -13.21 -0.76
CA MET A 257 -8.70 -14.30 -1.16
C MET A 257 -7.82 -14.81 0.00
N HIS A 258 -7.26 -13.91 0.79
CA HIS A 258 -6.47 -14.21 1.99
C HIS A 258 -7.18 -13.76 3.28
N GLY A 259 -8.50 -13.61 3.21
CA GLY A 259 -9.33 -13.37 4.38
C GLY A 259 -9.46 -14.60 5.28
N SER A 260 -9.78 -14.38 6.56
CA SER A 260 -10.07 -15.48 7.45
C SER A 260 -11.32 -16.24 6.99
N LYS A 261 -11.36 -17.56 7.24
CA LYS A 261 -12.55 -18.39 6.92
C LYS A 261 -13.82 -17.83 7.56
N TYR A 262 -13.73 -17.42 8.82
CA TYR A 262 -14.89 -16.89 9.54
C TYR A 262 -15.39 -15.55 8.95
N ALA A 263 -14.50 -14.68 8.47
CA ALA A 263 -14.90 -13.43 7.83
C ALA A 263 -15.60 -13.68 6.47
N ASN A 264 -15.03 -14.58 5.66
CA ASN A 264 -15.60 -14.97 4.37
C ASN A 264 -16.98 -15.61 4.54
N TYR A 265 -17.14 -16.53 5.49
CA TYR A 265 -18.44 -17.16 5.77
C TYR A 265 -19.44 -16.16 6.32
N ALA A 266 -19.05 -15.28 7.24
CA ALA A 266 -19.95 -14.26 7.78
C ALA A 266 -20.50 -13.33 6.68
N VAL A 267 -19.63 -12.89 5.75
CA VAL A 267 -20.05 -12.07 4.60
C VAL A 267 -21.03 -12.83 3.69
N MET A 268 -20.81 -14.13 3.49
CA MET A 268 -21.69 -14.96 2.64
C MET A 268 -23.04 -15.31 3.28
N GLU A 269 -23.10 -15.36 4.61
CA GLU A 269 -24.35 -15.62 5.38
C GLU A 269 -25.15 -14.34 5.63
N ALA A 270 -24.60 -13.14 5.35
CA ALA A 270 -25.26 -11.87 5.61
C ALA A 270 -26.54 -11.67 4.76
N ASP A 271 -27.54 -11.00 5.32
CA ASP A 271 -28.74 -10.53 4.63
C ASP A 271 -28.61 -9.10 4.11
N LEU A 272 -27.67 -8.33 4.67
CA LEU A 272 -27.36 -6.96 4.27
C LEU A 272 -25.85 -6.70 4.36
N ILE A 273 -25.29 -6.09 3.32
CA ILE A 273 -23.93 -5.58 3.31
C ILE A 273 -23.97 -4.07 3.14
N LEU A 274 -23.45 -3.35 4.15
CA LEU A 274 -23.13 -1.94 4.04
C LEU A 274 -21.65 -1.80 3.61
N ALA A 275 -21.42 -1.59 2.34
CA ALA A 275 -20.08 -1.36 1.79
C ALA A 275 -19.73 0.12 1.80
N VAL A 276 -18.61 0.48 2.44
CA VAL A 276 -18.16 1.87 2.62
C VAL A 276 -16.76 2.04 2.04
N GLY A 277 -16.66 2.79 0.94
CA GLY A 277 -15.39 3.05 0.27
C GLY A 277 -14.69 1.77 -0.24
N VAL A 278 -15.44 0.89 -0.89
CA VAL A 278 -15.01 -0.44 -1.36
C VAL A 278 -15.18 -0.55 -2.86
N ARG A 279 -14.17 -1.02 -3.57
CA ARG A 279 -14.22 -1.21 -5.04
C ARG A 279 -14.71 -2.60 -5.48
N PHE A 280 -14.97 -3.52 -4.57
CA PHE A 280 -15.36 -4.90 -4.86
C PHE A 280 -14.43 -5.58 -5.88
N THR A 281 -13.13 -5.53 -5.62
CA THR A 281 -12.15 -6.21 -6.47
C THR A 281 -12.25 -7.73 -6.34
N ASP A 282 -11.79 -8.47 -7.34
CA ASP A 282 -11.72 -9.93 -7.35
C ASP A 282 -10.97 -10.52 -6.13
N ARG A 283 -9.99 -9.77 -5.60
CA ARG A 283 -9.28 -10.17 -4.36
C ARG A 283 -10.15 -10.08 -3.11
N THR A 284 -11.15 -9.23 -3.11
CA THR A 284 -12.11 -9.07 -2.00
C THR A 284 -13.30 -10.01 -2.13
N THR A 285 -13.81 -10.21 -3.34
CA THR A 285 -15.07 -10.91 -3.58
C THR A 285 -14.89 -12.35 -4.08
N GLY A 286 -13.74 -12.68 -4.63
CA GLY A 286 -13.62 -13.86 -5.48
C GLY A 286 -14.52 -13.73 -6.71
N ARG A 287 -15.24 -14.78 -7.05
CA ARG A 287 -16.16 -14.81 -8.19
C ARG A 287 -17.34 -13.87 -7.94
N TYR A 288 -17.51 -12.83 -8.76
CA TYR A 288 -18.53 -11.78 -8.60
C TYR A 288 -19.97 -12.34 -8.53
N GLU A 289 -20.31 -13.27 -9.41
CA GLU A 289 -21.68 -13.79 -9.56
C GLU A 289 -22.15 -14.60 -8.34
N THR A 290 -21.22 -15.11 -7.56
CA THR A 290 -21.52 -15.95 -6.38
C THR A 290 -21.33 -15.22 -5.06
N TRP A 291 -20.91 -13.95 -5.09
CA TRP A 291 -20.58 -13.22 -3.87
C TRP A 291 -21.84 -12.69 -3.17
N ALA A 292 -22.04 -13.11 -1.93
CA ALA A 292 -23.14 -12.72 -1.06
C ALA A 292 -24.50 -12.62 -1.81
N PRO A 293 -24.97 -13.71 -2.44
CA PRO A 293 -26.12 -13.67 -3.34
C PRO A 293 -27.44 -13.34 -2.63
N ASN A 294 -27.52 -13.63 -1.32
CA ASN A 294 -28.72 -13.41 -0.51
C ASN A 294 -28.74 -12.02 0.16
N ALA A 295 -27.62 -11.31 0.17
CA ALA A 295 -27.51 -10.02 0.82
C ALA A 295 -27.98 -8.88 -0.09
N LYS A 296 -28.79 -7.98 0.46
CA LYS A 296 -28.95 -6.63 -0.12
C LYS A 296 -27.67 -5.83 0.07
N LYS A 297 -27.38 -4.93 -0.85
CA LYS A 297 -26.13 -4.19 -0.87
C LYS A 297 -26.38 -2.69 -0.91
N ILE A 298 -25.90 -2.01 0.15
CA ILE A 298 -25.79 -0.56 0.21
C ILE A 298 -24.34 -0.24 -0.11
N HIS A 299 -24.08 0.60 -1.11
CA HIS A 299 -22.72 0.99 -1.49
C HIS A 299 -22.54 2.50 -1.38
N ILE A 300 -21.64 2.92 -0.48
CA ILE A 300 -21.23 4.29 -0.28
C ILE A 300 -19.84 4.46 -0.90
N ASP A 301 -19.73 5.26 -1.93
CA ASP A 301 -18.45 5.61 -2.55
C ASP A 301 -18.47 7.05 -3.06
N ILE A 302 -17.31 7.71 -3.05
CA ILE A 302 -17.15 9.07 -3.58
C ILE A 302 -17.04 9.07 -5.09
N ASP A 303 -16.60 7.95 -5.68
CA ASP A 303 -16.44 7.77 -7.12
C ASP A 303 -17.69 7.12 -7.71
N PRO A 304 -18.48 7.86 -8.50
CA PRO A 304 -19.69 7.29 -9.11
C PRO A 304 -19.39 6.13 -10.08
N ALA A 305 -18.15 6.05 -10.61
CA ALA A 305 -17.75 4.99 -11.53
C ALA A 305 -17.55 3.63 -10.82
N GLU A 306 -17.35 3.60 -9.52
CA GLU A 306 -17.22 2.36 -8.75
C GLU A 306 -18.58 1.75 -8.37
N ILE A 307 -19.65 2.57 -8.34
CA ILE A 307 -20.99 2.11 -7.97
C ILE A 307 -21.55 1.15 -9.04
N GLY A 308 -21.81 -0.09 -8.65
CA GLY A 308 -22.39 -1.09 -9.57
C GLY A 308 -21.44 -1.62 -10.64
N LYS A 309 -20.14 -1.30 -10.56
CA LYS A 309 -19.13 -1.70 -11.55
C LYS A 309 -18.92 -3.22 -11.59
N ASN A 310 -18.73 -3.84 -10.45
CA ASN A 310 -18.41 -5.26 -10.31
C ASN A 310 -19.55 -6.06 -9.66
N ILE A 311 -20.30 -5.45 -8.77
CA ILE A 311 -21.38 -6.08 -7.98
C ILE A 311 -22.64 -5.24 -8.10
N GLU A 312 -23.80 -5.87 -8.31
CA GLU A 312 -25.10 -5.20 -8.29
C GLU A 312 -25.36 -4.59 -6.91
N VAL A 313 -25.92 -3.38 -6.88
CA VAL A 313 -26.15 -2.57 -5.69
C VAL A 313 -27.63 -2.19 -5.58
N ASP A 314 -28.28 -2.50 -4.45
CA ASP A 314 -29.68 -2.15 -4.18
C ASP A 314 -29.84 -0.66 -3.84
N VAL A 315 -28.90 -0.11 -3.07
CA VAL A 315 -28.90 1.29 -2.64
C VAL A 315 -27.55 1.96 -2.92
N PRO A 316 -27.42 2.64 -4.08
CA PRO A 316 -26.21 3.40 -4.43
C PRO A 316 -26.21 4.75 -3.71
N ILE A 317 -25.10 5.11 -3.06
CA ILE A 317 -24.90 6.42 -2.42
C ILE A 317 -23.57 6.99 -2.87
N VAL A 318 -23.60 7.90 -3.84
CA VAL A 318 -22.41 8.66 -4.23
C VAL A 318 -22.20 9.78 -3.22
N GLY A 319 -21.07 9.77 -2.51
CA GLY A 319 -20.75 10.75 -1.49
C GLY A 319 -19.53 10.38 -0.67
N ASP A 320 -19.01 11.35 0.06
CA ASP A 320 -17.93 11.17 1.00
C ASP A 320 -18.39 10.28 2.17
N ALA A 321 -17.59 9.27 2.51
CA ALA A 321 -17.98 8.28 3.51
C ALA A 321 -18.31 8.90 4.87
N LYS A 322 -17.49 9.86 5.35
CA LYS A 322 -17.71 10.55 6.63
C LYS A 322 -19.04 11.29 6.66
N ASN A 323 -19.32 12.06 5.61
CA ASN A 323 -20.55 12.82 5.51
C ASN A 323 -21.77 11.92 5.46
N VAL A 324 -21.72 10.84 4.68
CA VAL A 324 -22.84 9.89 4.55
C VAL A 324 -23.07 9.13 5.85
N LEU A 325 -22.03 8.61 6.50
CA LEU A 325 -22.15 7.90 7.79
C LEU A 325 -22.73 8.80 8.89
N ARG A 326 -22.31 10.07 8.97
CA ARG A 326 -22.92 11.05 9.88
C ARG A 326 -24.42 11.23 9.65
N GLU A 327 -24.84 11.26 8.40
CA GLU A 327 -26.25 11.40 8.06
C GLU A 327 -27.07 10.14 8.37
N ILE A 328 -26.47 8.95 8.25
CA ILE A 328 -27.07 7.68 8.66
C ILE A 328 -27.21 7.66 10.20
N LEU A 329 -26.13 7.97 10.93
CA LEU A 329 -26.12 7.99 12.41
C LEU A 329 -27.21 8.86 13.01
N LYS A 330 -27.53 10.00 12.40
CA LYS A 330 -28.63 10.89 12.86
C LYS A 330 -30.02 10.26 12.75
N ARG A 331 -30.18 9.17 11.99
CA ARG A 331 -31.49 8.59 11.62
C ARG A 331 -31.69 7.16 12.10
N VAL A 332 -30.64 6.47 12.52
CA VAL A 332 -30.75 5.13 13.10
C VAL A 332 -31.04 5.21 14.60
N SER A 333 -31.68 4.20 15.13
CA SER A 333 -31.84 3.98 16.57
C SER A 333 -31.00 2.79 16.99
N PRO A 334 -30.53 2.72 18.25
CA PRO A 334 -29.80 1.57 18.75
C PRO A 334 -30.55 0.26 18.48
N LYS A 335 -29.84 -0.73 17.99
CA LYS A 335 -30.36 -2.06 17.67
C LYS A 335 -29.33 -3.12 18.01
N THR A 336 -29.75 -4.25 18.50
CA THR A 336 -28.90 -5.41 18.76
C THR A 336 -29.25 -6.53 17.78
N HIS A 337 -28.24 -7.32 17.40
CA HIS A 337 -28.36 -8.48 16.53
C HIS A 337 -27.81 -9.71 17.26
N SER A 338 -28.40 -10.03 18.43
CA SER A 338 -27.82 -11.01 19.37
C SER A 338 -27.58 -12.38 18.73
N GLU A 339 -28.55 -12.93 18.00
CA GLU A 339 -28.41 -14.22 17.32
C GLU A 339 -27.32 -14.18 16.24
N TRP A 340 -27.21 -13.06 15.50
CA TRP A 340 -26.20 -12.89 14.51
C TRP A 340 -24.79 -12.77 15.12
N ILE A 341 -24.65 -12.01 16.20
CA ILE A 341 -23.38 -11.89 16.94
C ILE A 341 -22.95 -13.25 17.50
N GLU A 342 -23.91 -14.03 18.02
CA GLU A 342 -23.63 -15.39 18.47
C GLU A 342 -23.17 -16.29 17.32
N ARG A 343 -23.84 -16.23 16.16
CA ARG A 343 -23.46 -16.96 14.95
C ARG A 343 -22.05 -16.60 14.50
N VAL A 344 -21.72 -15.30 14.42
CA VAL A 344 -20.39 -14.82 14.07
C VAL A 344 -19.33 -15.28 15.08
N THR A 345 -19.67 -15.26 16.36
CA THR A 345 -18.80 -15.77 17.43
C THR A 345 -18.53 -17.28 17.27
N GLN A 346 -19.57 -18.04 16.90
CA GLN A 346 -19.43 -19.46 16.60
C GLN A 346 -18.55 -19.71 15.37
N LEU A 347 -18.67 -18.88 14.31
CA LEU A 347 -17.77 -18.96 13.15
C LEU A 347 -16.32 -18.73 13.54
N LYS A 348 -16.02 -17.71 14.37
CA LYS A 348 -14.67 -17.44 14.88
C LYS A 348 -14.11 -18.62 15.68
N LYS A 349 -14.93 -19.27 16.50
CA LYS A 349 -14.52 -20.44 17.28
C LYS A 349 -14.28 -21.68 16.41
N THR A 350 -15.12 -21.88 15.38
CA THR A 350 -15.04 -23.04 14.48
C THR A 350 -13.88 -22.95 13.50
N TYR A 351 -13.59 -21.74 13.04
CA TYR A 351 -12.56 -21.47 12.00
C TYR A 351 -11.54 -20.43 12.46
N PRO A 352 -10.86 -20.63 13.59
CA PRO A 352 -9.88 -19.65 14.07
C PRO A 352 -8.76 -19.45 13.07
N LEU A 353 -8.26 -18.21 12.98
CA LEU A 353 -7.08 -17.91 12.19
C LEU A 353 -5.84 -18.32 13.00
N THR A 354 -5.26 -19.45 12.64
CA THR A 354 -4.09 -20.05 13.31
C THR A 354 -3.07 -20.51 12.28
N PHE A 355 -1.88 -20.84 12.75
CA PHE A 355 -0.83 -21.52 11.98
C PHE A 355 -0.24 -22.62 12.85
N GLU A 356 0.40 -23.61 12.23
CA GLU A 356 1.17 -24.63 12.94
C GLU A 356 2.54 -24.06 13.29
N ASP A 357 2.81 -23.91 14.58
CA ASP A 357 4.10 -23.44 15.08
C ASP A 357 5.15 -24.57 15.02
N SER A 358 6.43 -24.22 15.09
CA SER A 358 7.53 -25.18 15.04
C SER A 358 8.64 -24.78 16.00
N GLU A 359 9.27 -25.78 16.61
CA GLU A 359 10.45 -25.57 17.46
C GLU A 359 11.76 -25.67 16.65
N THR A 360 11.70 -26.24 15.43
CA THR A 360 12.87 -26.46 14.57
C THR A 360 12.98 -25.47 13.43
N GLU A 361 11.86 -24.87 13.01
CA GLU A 361 11.80 -23.89 11.92
C GLU A 361 11.19 -22.59 12.41
N LEU A 362 11.77 -21.47 12.04
CA LEU A 362 11.18 -20.16 12.31
C LEU A 362 10.00 -19.91 11.35
N LYS A 363 8.80 -19.76 11.91
CA LYS A 363 7.60 -19.49 11.13
C LYS A 363 7.43 -17.97 10.90
N PRO A 364 7.14 -17.52 9.66
CA PRO A 364 6.94 -16.09 9.37
C PRO A 364 5.77 -15.49 10.16
N GLN A 365 4.71 -16.27 10.40
CA GLN A 365 3.55 -15.85 11.19
C GLN A 365 3.93 -15.56 12.64
N TYR A 366 4.86 -16.36 13.22
CA TYR A 366 5.38 -16.15 14.56
C TYR A 366 6.14 -14.83 14.65
N VAL A 367 7.01 -14.54 13.67
CA VAL A 367 7.77 -13.28 13.61
C VAL A 367 6.83 -12.08 13.60
N ILE A 368 5.82 -12.10 12.71
CA ILE A 368 4.84 -10.99 12.59
C ILE A 368 4.05 -10.80 13.88
N LYS A 369 3.59 -11.90 14.52
CA LYS A 369 2.89 -11.80 15.80
C LYS A 369 3.77 -11.21 16.88
N LYS A 370 5.05 -11.62 16.94
CA LYS A 370 5.99 -11.12 17.94
C LYS A 370 6.31 -9.64 17.73
N LEU A 371 6.49 -9.19 16.48
CA LEU A 371 6.60 -7.77 16.12
C LEU A 371 5.37 -6.98 16.60
N ASN A 372 4.15 -7.48 16.30
CA ASN A 372 2.92 -6.80 16.69
C ASN A 372 2.69 -6.79 18.22
N GLU A 373 3.13 -7.82 18.94
CA GLU A 373 3.06 -7.87 20.41
C GLU A 373 3.99 -6.83 21.06
N LEU A 374 5.20 -6.65 20.51
CA LEU A 374 6.20 -5.74 21.08
C LEU A 374 5.95 -4.27 20.68
N VAL A 375 5.41 -4.03 19.49
CA VAL A 375 5.19 -2.67 18.95
C VAL A 375 3.81 -2.55 18.29
N PRO A 376 2.71 -2.69 19.04
CA PRO A 376 1.35 -2.73 18.47
C PRO A 376 0.95 -1.43 17.77
N ASP A 377 1.55 -0.31 18.13
CA ASP A 377 1.25 1.03 17.61
C ASP A 377 2.15 1.44 16.44
N ALA A 378 3.10 0.59 16.00
CA ALA A 378 3.98 0.90 14.89
C ALA A 378 3.20 1.17 13.59
N ILE A 379 3.78 2.01 12.74
CA ILE A 379 3.38 2.08 11.34
C ILE A 379 4.07 0.90 10.63
N VAL A 380 3.28 0.09 9.96
CA VAL A 380 3.77 -1.02 9.17
C VAL A 380 3.62 -0.72 7.69
N THR A 381 4.72 -0.84 6.97
CA THR A 381 4.69 -1.00 5.52
C THR A 381 4.89 -2.47 5.16
N THR A 382 4.47 -2.87 3.99
CA THR A 382 4.74 -4.22 3.51
C THR A 382 5.29 -4.18 2.10
N GLU A 383 6.29 -5.02 1.87
CA GLU A 383 6.61 -5.46 0.53
C GLU A 383 5.54 -6.41 -0.02
N VAL A 384 5.62 -6.73 -1.31
CA VAL A 384 4.62 -7.57 -1.99
C VAL A 384 5.08 -9.02 -2.09
N GLY A 385 4.20 -9.94 -1.68
CA GLY A 385 4.47 -11.37 -1.69
C GLY A 385 3.74 -12.11 -0.57
N GLN A 386 4.28 -13.26 -0.16
CA GLN A 386 3.78 -14.01 1.00
C GLN A 386 3.86 -13.17 2.30
N ASN A 387 4.94 -12.43 2.48
CA ASN A 387 5.14 -11.49 3.58
C ASN A 387 3.97 -10.52 3.74
N GLN A 388 3.49 -9.93 2.64
CA GLN A 388 2.33 -9.04 2.62
C GLN A 388 1.07 -9.71 3.16
N MET A 389 0.80 -10.93 2.70
CA MET A 389 -0.40 -11.66 3.08
C MET A 389 -0.31 -12.17 4.52
N TRP A 390 0.84 -12.68 4.97
CA TRP A 390 1.04 -13.01 6.37
C TRP A 390 0.89 -11.77 7.27
N ALA A 391 1.46 -10.62 6.88
CA ALA A 391 1.27 -9.37 7.61
C ALA A 391 -0.22 -8.95 7.64
N ALA A 392 -0.92 -9.04 6.51
CA ALA A 392 -2.34 -8.72 6.43
C ALA A 392 -3.20 -9.57 7.36
N MET A 393 -2.83 -10.84 7.55
CA MET A 393 -3.57 -11.81 8.37
C MET A 393 -3.20 -11.74 9.85
N PHE A 394 -1.92 -11.59 10.19
CA PHE A 394 -1.41 -11.78 11.55
C PHE A 394 -0.98 -10.49 12.27
N TRP A 395 -0.79 -9.38 11.56
CA TRP A 395 -0.65 -8.06 12.17
C TRP A 395 -2.02 -7.47 12.48
N LYS A 396 -2.25 -7.02 13.69
CA LYS A 396 -3.48 -6.32 14.09
C LYS A 396 -3.26 -4.81 13.98
N ALA A 397 -3.87 -4.18 13.01
CA ALA A 397 -3.87 -2.74 12.88
C ALA A 397 -4.94 -2.10 13.78
N LEU A 398 -4.52 -1.23 14.70
CA LEU A 398 -5.39 -0.66 15.73
C LEU A 398 -5.92 0.75 15.37
N ARG A 399 -5.32 1.40 14.39
CA ARG A 399 -5.64 2.78 14.00
C ARG A 399 -5.49 2.99 12.48
N PRO A 400 -6.19 3.99 11.91
CA PRO A 400 -6.04 4.33 10.49
C PRO A 400 -4.62 4.83 10.19
N ARG A 401 -4.18 4.64 8.95
CA ARG A 401 -2.87 5.08 8.42
C ARG A 401 -1.66 4.41 9.08
N SER A 402 -1.86 3.33 9.86
CA SER A 402 -0.78 2.55 10.45
C SER A 402 -0.44 1.27 9.68
N TYR A 403 -1.16 0.96 8.60
CA TYR A 403 -0.89 -0.18 7.73
C TYR A 403 -0.86 0.29 6.28
N ILE A 404 0.32 0.24 5.66
CA ILE A 404 0.60 0.81 4.34
C ILE A 404 1.11 -0.30 3.42
N THR A 405 0.41 -0.54 2.32
CA THR A 405 0.72 -1.66 1.42
C THR A 405 0.31 -1.33 -0.01
N SER A 406 1.03 -1.81 -1.01
CA SER A 406 0.60 -1.78 -2.40
C SER A 406 -0.44 -2.86 -2.64
N GLY A 407 -1.71 -2.49 -2.62
CA GLY A 407 -2.82 -3.46 -2.67
C GLY A 407 -3.46 -3.63 -4.03
N GLY A 408 -3.47 -2.60 -4.85
CA GLY A 408 -4.10 -2.59 -6.17
C GLY A 408 -3.19 -3.07 -7.29
N LEU A 409 -2.02 -2.44 -7.44
CA LEU A 409 -1.02 -2.82 -8.43
C LEU A 409 -0.13 -3.96 -7.92
N ALA A 410 0.11 -4.02 -6.62
CA ALA A 410 0.99 -4.98 -5.97
C ALA A 410 2.45 -4.86 -6.45
N ALA A 411 3.00 -3.66 -6.35
CA ALA A 411 4.35 -3.35 -6.78
C ALA A 411 5.39 -3.91 -5.80
N MET A 412 6.19 -4.89 -6.23
CA MET A 412 7.37 -5.33 -5.48
C MET A 412 8.41 -4.18 -5.43
N GLY A 413 9.04 -3.98 -4.27
CA GLY A 413 9.93 -2.85 -4.01
C GLY A 413 9.22 -1.59 -3.48
N PHE A 414 7.95 -1.71 -3.12
CA PHE A 414 7.15 -0.61 -2.54
C PHE A 414 7.48 -0.37 -1.06
N GLY A 415 7.59 -1.46 -0.27
CA GLY A 415 7.50 -1.41 1.20
C GLY A 415 8.59 -0.57 1.85
N PHE A 416 9.84 -0.81 1.51
CA PHE A 416 10.97 -0.12 2.13
C PHE A 416 11.02 1.39 1.82
N PRO A 417 10.93 1.85 0.56
CA PRO A 417 10.83 3.28 0.29
C PRO A 417 9.59 3.92 0.93
N ALA A 418 8.45 3.23 0.94
CA ALA A 418 7.23 3.72 1.60
C ALA A 418 7.43 3.85 3.12
N ALA A 419 8.24 2.96 3.75
CA ALA A 419 8.62 3.09 5.16
C ALA A 419 9.41 4.38 5.41
N LEU A 420 10.36 4.71 4.55
CA LEU A 420 11.13 5.96 4.64
C LEU A 420 10.19 7.17 4.54
N GLY A 421 9.28 7.17 3.57
CA GLY A 421 8.27 8.22 3.42
C GLY A 421 7.34 8.33 4.63
N ALA A 422 6.90 7.22 5.20
CA ALA A 422 6.08 7.17 6.41
C ALA A 422 6.84 7.71 7.63
N LYS A 423 8.13 7.38 7.76
CA LYS A 423 9.00 7.90 8.85
C LYS A 423 9.21 9.41 8.73
N VAL A 424 9.39 9.93 7.51
CA VAL A 424 9.44 11.39 7.27
C VAL A 424 8.13 12.06 7.68
N ALA A 425 6.99 11.43 7.41
CA ALA A 425 5.67 11.94 7.78
C ALA A 425 5.39 11.88 9.29
N ARG A 426 5.99 10.91 9.98
CA ARG A 426 5.76 10.58 11.40
C ARG A 426 7.10 10.28 12.10
N PRO A 427 7.95 11.29 12.30
CA PRO A 427 9.33 11.09 12.77
C PRO A 427 9.42 10.44 14.15
N GLU A 428 8.44 10.66 15.02
CA GLU A 428 8.41 10.12 16.39
C GLU A 428 7.89 8.66 16.47
N GLU A 429 7.32 8.15 15.37
CA GLU A 429 6.72 6.82 15.39
C GLU A 429 7.71 5.74 14.94
N VAL A 430 7.58 4.55 15.49
CA VAL A 430 8.29 3.37 14.99
C VAL A 430 7.68 2.97 13.65
N VAL A 431 8.52 2.81 12.63
CA VAL A 431 8.11 2.34 11.30
C VAL A 431 8.83 1.04 11.00
N ILE A 432 8.05 0.02 10.61
CA ILE A 432 8.54 -1.32 10.30
C ILE A 432 8.12 -1.70 8.89
N ASP A 433 9.09 -2.03 8.03
CA ASP A 433 8.80 -2.69 6.76
C ASP A 433 8.83 -4.21 6.94
N ILE A 434 7.70 -4.89 6.69
CA ILE A 434 7.63 -6.35 6.65
C ILE A 434 7.92 -6.79 5.22
N ALA A 435 9.17 -7.15 4.99
CA ALA A 435 9.72 -7.41 3.67
C ALA A 435 9.80 -8.91 3.33
N GLY A 436 9.76 -9.21 2.05
CA GLY A 436 10.27 -10.47 1.51
C GLY A 436 11.67 -10.23 0.92
N ASP A 437 12.51 -11.25 0.96
CA ASP A 437 13.89 -11.21 0.46
C ASP A 437 13.97 -10.77 -1.02
N GLY A 438 13.08 -11.27 -1.87
CA GLY A 438 13.06 -10.91 -3.28
C GLY A 438 12.54 -9.51 -3.58
N SER A 439 11.57 -9.01 -2.82
CA SER A 439 11.01 -7.67 -3.07
C SER A 439 11.85 -6.56 -2.45
N PHE A 440 12.42 -6.77 -1.27
CA PHE A 440 13.35 -5.81 -0.66
C PHE A 440 14.56 -5.52 -1.57
N LEU A 441 15.07 -6.54 -2.26
CA LEU A 441 16.18 -6.38 -3.20
C LEU A 441 15.90 -5.43 -4.37
N MET A 442 14.64 -5.17 -4.71
CA MET A 442 14.29 -4.30 -5.84
C MET A 442 14.56 -2.83 -5.55
N THR A 443 14.57 -2.43 -4.27
CA THR A 443 14.77 -1.04 -3.84
C THR A 443 15.71 -0.90 -2.64
N CYS A 444 16.50 -1.92 -2.34
CA CYS A 444 17.43 -1.93 -1.20
C CYS A 444 18.50 -0.81 -1.25
N GLN A 445 18.77 -0.23 -2.43
CA GLN A 445 19.68 0.93 -2.58
C GLN A 445 19.19 2.15 -1.80
N GLU A 446 17.92 2.23 -1.45
CA GLU A 446 17.39 3.31 -0.60
C GLU A 446 17.89 3.21 0.87
N LEU A 447 18.61 2.14 1.24
CA LEU A 447 19.40 2.12 2.47
C LEU A 447 20.39 3.30 2.52
N ALA A 448 20.99 3.65 1.39
CA ALA A 448 21.84 4.85 1.32
C ALA A 448 21.04 6.13 1.61
N THR A 449 19.81 6.25 1.11
CA THR A 449 18.91 7.37 1.43
C THR A 449 18.59 7.41 2.91
N SER A 450 18.20 6.28 3.49
CA SER A 450 17.88 6.16 4.92
C SER A 450 19.01 6.67 5.81
N ILE A 451 20.24 6.26 5.53
CA ILE A 451 21.43 6.64 6.32
C ILE A 451 21.81 8.11 6.08
N THR A 452 21.86 8.57 4.82
CA THR A 452 22.32 9.93 4.52
C THR A 452 21.33 11.01 4.93
N GLU A 453 20.04 10.67 5.01
CA GLU A 453 18.95 11.61 5.37
C GLU A 453 18.48 11.46 6.83
N ASP A 454 19.12 10.57 7.59
CA ASP A 454 18.80 10.26 8.99
C ASP A 454 17.31 9.87 9.17
N ILE A 455 16.90 8.82 8.43
CA ILE A 455 15.52 8.30 8.42
C ILE A 455 15.54 6.85 8.92
N PRO A 456 15.68 6.61 10.24
CA PRO A 456 15.79 5.25 10.79
C PRO A 456 14.46 4.50 10.73
N VAL A 457 14.48 3.30 10.16
CA VAL A 457 13.36 2.36 10.11
C VAL A 457 13.83 0.93 10.40
N ILE A 458 12.92 0.04 10.76
CA ILE A 458 13.22 -1.39 10.90
C ILE A 458 12.73 -2.12 9.65
N VAL A 459 13.62 -2.91 9.03
CA VAL A 459 13.27 -3.79 7.91
C VAL A 459 13.28 -5.23 8.40
N ALA A 460 12.10 -5.82 8.54
CA ALA A 460 11.94 -7.22 8.95
C ALA A 460 11.85 -8.09 7.68
N VAL A 461 12.98 -8.62 7.23
CA VAL A 461 13.05 -9.47 6.03
C VAL A 461 12.65 -10.89 6.39
N LEU A 462 11.52 -11.35 5.90
CA LEU A 462 11.07 -12.75 5.99
C LEU A 462 11.75 -13.55 4.87
N ASN A 463 12.97 -13.96 5.12
CA ASN A 463 13.86 -14.59 4.15
C ASN A 463 13.58 -16.09 4.02
N ASN A 464 12.86 -16.49 2.99
CA ASN A 464 12.63 -17.89 2.65
C ASN A 464 13.44 -18.37 1.42
N GLY A 465 14.24 -17.50 0.80
CA GLY A 465 15.05 -17.79 -0.37
C GLY A 465 14.24 -18.02 -1.65
N TYR A 466 12.98 -17.58 -1.69
CA TYR A 466 12.08 -17.77 -2.83
C TYR A 466 11.30 -16.51 -3.21
N LEU A 467 10.91 -16.41 -4.47
CA LEU A 467 9.71 -15.65 -4.85
C LEU A 467 8.48 -16.42 -4.35
N GLY A 468 8.23 -16.33 -3.04
CA GLY A 468 7.43 -17.30 -2.29
C GLY A 468 5.99 -17.43 -2.75
N MET A 469 5.31 -16.34 -3.11
CA MET A 469 3.92 -16.39 -3.62
C MET A 469 3.86 -17.11 -4.99
N VAL A 470 4.83 -16.85 -5.87
CA VAL A 470 4.92 -17.52 -7.18
C VAL A 470 5.23 -19.01 -6.99
N ARG A 471 6.15 -19.35 -6.08
CA ARG A 471 6.44 -20.73 -5.71
C ARG A 471 5.18 -21.45 -5.20
N GLN A 472 4.43 -20.83 -4.28
CA GLN A 472 3.17 -21.38 -3.75
C GLN A 472 2.15 -21.67 -4.87
N TRP A 473 2.01 -20.76 -5.83
CA TRP A 473 1.12 -20.96 -6.98
C TRP A 473 1.60 -22.09 -7.90
N GLN A 474 2.91 -22.19 -8.13
CA GLN A 474 3.47 -23.32 -8.87
C GLN A 474 3.25 -24.65 -8.14
N GLN A 475 3.33 -24.65 -6.81
CA GLN A 475 3.02 -25.82 -6.01
C GLN A 475 1.56 -26.25 -6.15
N ILE A 476 0.63 -25.32 -5.99
CA ILE A 476 -0.81 -25.60 -5.93
C ILE A 476 -1.41 -25.84 -7.32
N PHE A 477 -1.04 -25.03 -8.30
CA PHE A 477 -1.70 -25.00 -9.61
C PHE A 477 -0.88 -25.60 -10.74
N HIS A 478 0.43 -25.88 -10.52
CA HIS A 478 1.35 -26.38 -11.53
C HIS A 478 2.12 -27.62 -11.09
N GLU A 479 1.51 -28.46 -10.23
CA GLU A 479 2.06 -29.76 -9.80
C GLU A 479 3.46 -29.67 -9.18
N GLY A 480 3.80 -28.56 -8.53
CA GLY A 480 5.11 -28.33 -7.93
C GLY A 480 6.26 -28.20 -8.94
N ARG A 481 5.97 -27.86 -10.18
CA ARG A 481 7.01 -27.57 -11.19
C ARG A 481 7.58 -26.17 -10.95
N TYR A 482 8.56 -26.07 -10.05
CA TYR A 482 9.19 -24.80 -9.70
C TYR A 482 10.12 -24.31 -10.81
N SER A 483 9.87 -23.11 -11.32
CA SER A 483 10.64 -22.47 -12.38
C SER A 483 10.93 -21.02 -12.02
N GLU A 484 12.23 -20.66 -11.98
CA GLU A 484 12.76 -19.31 -11.77
C GLU A 484 12.27 -18.62 -10.50
N VAL A 485 11.95 -19.36 -9.43
CA VAL A 485 11.45 -18.81 -8.17
C VAL A 485 12.45 -18.91 -7.03
N ASP A 486 13.50 -19.74 -7.16
CA ASP A 486 14.53 -19.92 -6.15
C ASP A 486 15.62 -18.85 -6.30
N LEU A 487 15.76 -18.01 -5.26
CA LEU A 487 16.70 -16.89 -5.22
C LEU A 487 18.12 -17.30 -4.83
N GLY A 488 18.33 -18.55 -4.38
CA GLY A 488 19.65 -19.10 -4.11
C GLY A 488 20.32 -18.56 -2.85
N GLY A 489 19.58 -18.00 -1.91
CA GLY A 489 20.10 -17.55 -0.61
C GLY A 489 21.11 -16.39 -0.67
N VAL A 490 21.05 -15.54 -1.67
CA VAL A 490 21.91 -14.35 -1.82
C VAL A 490 21.05 -13.10 -2.07
N PRO A 491 21.48 -11.92 -1.59
CA PRO A 491 22.71 -11.62 -0.85
C PRO A 491 22.64 -12.03 0.64
N ASP A 492 23.76 -11.84 1.35
CA ASP A 492 23.79 -11.77 2.79
C ASP A 492 23.20 -10.43 3.24
N PHE A 493 21.98 -10.41 3.77
CA PHE A 493 21.27 -9.18 4.13
C PHE A 493 21.95 -8.43 5.29
N VAL A 494 22.64 -9.11 6.19
CA VAL A 494 23.42 -8.47 7.26
C VAL A 494 24.56 -7.67 6.65
N LYS A 495 25.39 -8.31 5.81
CA LYS A 495 26.49 -7.61 5.13
C LYS A 495 26.02 -6.54 4.16
N LEU A 496 24.85 -6.74 3.53
CA LEU A 496 24.23 -5.73 2.70
C LEU A 496 23.91 -4.48 3.53
N ALA A 497 23.24 -4.63 4.66
CA ALA A 497 22.93 -3.53 5.58
C ALA A 497 24.20 -2.79 6.04
N GLU A 498 25.18 -3.54 6.57
CA GLU A 498 26.44 -3.01 7.04
C GLU A 498 27.22 -2.24 5.94
N SER A 499 27.14 -2.69 4.68
CA SER A 499 27.81 -2.01 3.56
C SER A 499 27.25 -0.62 3.25
N PHE A 500 26.03 -0.34 3.68
CA PHE A 500 25.40 0.98 3.58
C PHE A 500 25.52 1.81 4.86
N GLY A 501 26.05 1.24 5.96
CA GLY A 501 26.14 1.89 7.28
C GLY A 501 24.89 1.69 8.14
N ALA A 502 24.00 0.77 7.76
CA ALA A 502 22.88 0.31 8.56
C ALA A 502 23.30 -0.86 9.48
N GLU A 503 22.52 -1.13 10.52
CA GLU A 503 22.71 -2.32 11.36
C GLU A 503 22.08 -3.55 10.70
N GLY A 504 22.74 -4.71 10.85
CA GLY A 504 22.27 -5.98 10.34
C GLY A 504 22.20 -7.05 11.44
N ILE A 505 21.05 -7.71 11.59
CA ILE A 505 20.85 -8.78 12.58
C ILE A 505 20.32 -10.02 11.85
N ARG A 506 20.92 -11.20 12.07
CA ARG A 506 20.39 -12.47 11.55
C ARG A 506 19.74 -13.29 12.65
N VAL A 507 18.53 -13.76 12.36
CA VAL A 507 17.73 -14.60 13.26
C VAL A 507 17.37 -15.90 12.55
N THR A 508 17.83 -17.02 13.11
CA THR A 508 17.54 -18.37 12.59
C THR A 508 16.70 -19.21 13.56
N ARG A 509 16.57 -18.78 14.81
CA ARG A 509 15.88 -19.51 15.87
C ARG A 509 14.77 -18.67 16.48
N LYS A 510 13.69 -19.32 16.83
CA LYS A 510 12.51 -18.73 17.46
C LYS A 510 12.83 -17.93 18.73
N ASN A 511 13.71 -18.45 19.56
CA ASN A 511 14.06 -17.83 20.85
C ASN A 511 14.84 -16.51 20.71
N ASP A 512 15.47 -16.27 19.57
CA ASP A 512 16.28 -15.08 19.34
C ASP A 512 15.43 -13.92 18.73
N VAL A 513 14.16 -14.18 18.38
CA VAL A 513 13.29 -13.21 17.68
C VAL A 513 13.02 -11.97 18.54
N GLU A 514 12.66 -12.18 19.81
CA GLU A 514 12.32 -11.05 20.70
C GLU A 514 13.52 -10.16 20.98
N ASP A 515 14.67 -10.74 21.25
CA ASP A 515 15.91 -10.00 21.53
C ASP A 515 16.33 -9.18 20.29
N ALA A 516 16.30 -9.78 19.09
CA ALA A 516 16.62 -9.07 17.85
C ALA A 516 15.68 -7.87 17.57
N ILE A 517 14.39 -8.02 17.87
CA ILE A 517 13.43 -6.91 17.72
C ILE A 517 13.73 -5.81 18.74
N ARG A 518 14.04 -6.15 20.00
CA ARG A 518 14.39 -5.17 21.05
C ARG A 518 15.69 -4.44 20.72
N ASP A 519 16.69 -5.15 20.21
CA ASP A 519 17.95 -4.56 19.75
C ASP A 519 17.69 -3.56 18.62
N ALA A 520 16.91 -3.95 17.60
CA ALA A 520 16.55 -3.05 16.51
C ALA A 520 15.78 -1.81 16.97
N LEU A 521 14.92 -1.92 17.99
CA LEU A 521 14.18 -0.79 18.57
C LEU A 521 15.07 0.17 19.34
N SER A 522 16.24 -0.28 19.79
CA SER A 522 17.21 0.54 20.53
C SER A 522 18.22 1.26 19.64
N ASN A 523 18.29 0.91 18.35
CA ASN A 523 19.23 1.49 17.41
C ASN A 523 18.73 2.84 16.86
N ASP A 524 19.67 3.79 16.72
CA ASP A 524 19.39 5.11 16.15
C ASP A 524 19.49 5.16 14.61
N VAL A 525 19.86 4.02 13.99
CA VAL A 525 19.98 3.89 12.53
C VAL A 525 19.06 2.79 12.01
N THR A 526 18.82 2.80 10.70
CA THR A 526 18.05 1.72 10.07
C THR A 526 18.66 0.37 10.40
N THR A 527 17.80 -0.56 10.83
CA THR A 527 18.20 -1.93 11.16
C THR A 527 17.47 -2.92 10.24
N VAL A 528 18.24 -3.75 9.55
CA VAL A 528 17.74 -4.86 8.74
C VAL A 528 17.83 -6.15 9.54
N ILE A 529 16.69 -6.75 9.86
CA ILE A 529 16.65 -8.05 10.55
C ILE A 529 16.36 -9.13 9.49
N ASP A 530 17.34 -9.98 9.24
CA ASP A 530 17.24 -11.14 8.34
C ASP A 530 16.66 -12.33 9.11
N PHE A 531 15.34 -12.46 9.13
CA PHE A 531 14.64 -13.61 9.69
C PHE A 531 14.65 -14.76 8.67
N VAL A 532 15.53 -15.74 8.86
CA VAL A 532 15.60 -16.94 8.02
C VAL A 532 14.43 -17.85 8.40
N VAL A 533 13.37 -17.76 7.62
CA VAL A 533 12.10 -18.45 7.91
C VAL A 533 11.96 -19.74 7.09
N SER A 534 11.00 -20.58 7.50
CA SER A 534 10.66 -21.83 6.78
C SER A 534 10.45 -21.56 5.29
N ARG A 535 11.23 -22.27 4.46
CA ARG A 535 11.27 -22.06 3.00
C ARG A 535 9.99 -22.44 2.29
N GLU A 536 9.29 -23.46 2.77
CA GLU A 536 8.11 -24.03 2.09
C GLU A 536 6.80 -23.62 2.72
N GLU A 537 6.84 -22.71 3.68
CA GLU A 537 5.62 -22.20 4.30
C GLU A 537 4.70 -21.54 3.25
N ASN A 538 3.41 -21.86 3.32
CA ASN A 538 2.40 -21.30 2.43
C ASN A 538 1.49 -20.33 3.18
N VAL A 539 0.90 -19.40 2.45
CA VAL A 539 -0.13 -18.52 2.97
C VAL A 539 -1.47 -19.22 2.93
N PHE A 540 -1.99 -19.57 4.10
CA PHE A 540 -3.32 -20.17 4.26
C PHE A 540 -4.09 -19.46 5.40
N PRO A 541 -5.43 -19.38 5.30
CA PRO A 541 -6.31 -19.83 4.22
C PRO A 541 -6.13 -19.01 2.93
N MET A 542 -6.47 -19.63 1.79
CA MET A 542 -6.43 -18.98 0.48
C MET A 542 -7.62 -19.42 -0.38
N VAL A 543 -8.28 -18.48 -1.06
CA VAL A 543 -9.26 -18.75 -2.10
C VAL A 543 -8.57 -18.75 -3.45
N PRO A 544 -8.69 -19.80 -4.28
CA PRO A 544 -8.11 -19.80 -5.61
C PRO A 544 -8.70 -18.68 -6.50
N PRO A 545 -7.89 -18.08 -7.40
CA PRO A 545 -8.37 -17.04 -8.30
C PRO A 545 -9.63 -17.46 -9.08
N GLY A 546 -10.62 -16.57 -9.15
CA GLY A 546 -11.87 -16.81 -9.87
C GLY A 546 -12.85 -17.80 -9.23
N MET A 547 -12.55 -18.28 -8.02
CA MET A 547 -13.44 -19.17 -7.27
C MET A 547 -14.30 -18.37 -6.26
N PRO A 548 -15.46 -18.93 -5.86
CA PRO A 548 -16.24 -18.38 -4.75
C PRO A 548 -15.42 -18.26 -3.47
N ILE A 549 -15.62 -17.20 -2.67
CA ILE A 549 -14.84 -16.98 -1.44
C ILE A 549 -15.04 -18.04 -0.36
N THR A 550 -15.98 -18.95 -0.55
CA THR A 550 -16.21 -20.13 0.30
C THR A 550 -15.39 -21.35 -0.10
N GLN A 551 -14.80 -21.36 -1.30
CA GLN A 551 -13.90 -22.44 -1.74
C GLN A 551 -12.47 -22.16 -1.24
N ILE A 552 -12.28 -22.39 0.03
CA ILE A 552 -11.05 -22.02 0.75
C ILE A 552 -10.12 -23.23 0.82
N LEU A 553 -8.90 -23.03 0.32
CA LEU A 553 -7.78 -23.95 0.53
C LEU A 553 -7.14 -23.70 1.89
N ASP A 554 -6.70 -24.77 2.53
CA ASP A 554 -5.88 -24.77 3.74
C ASP A 554 -4.83 -25.88 3.68
N GLU A 555 -3.97 -25.95 4.69
CA GLU A 555 -2.92 -26.97 4.75
C GLU A 555 -3.42 -28.40 4.68
N LYS A 556 -4.65 -28.66 5.16
CA LYS A 556 -5.26 -30.00 5.15
C LYS A 556 -5.81 -30.39 3.78
N THR A 557 -6.21 -29.39 2.98
CA THR A 557 -6.82 -29.61 1.66
C THR A 557 -5.80 -29.66 0.53
N VAL A 558 -4.63 -29.02 0.73
CA VAL A 558 -3.54 -29.04 -0.27
C VAL A 558 -2.59 -30.20 0.05
N LYS A 559 -2.56 -31.22 -0.82
CA LYS A 559 -1.55 -32.28 -0.71
C LYS A 559 -0.16 -31.67 -0.84
N ARG A 560 0.74 -31.98 0.09
CA ARG A 560 2.16 -31.70 -0.08
C ARG A 560 2.65 -32.48 -1.32
N THR A 561 2.80 -31.81 -2.43
CA THR A 561 3.49 -32.36 -3.59
C THR A 561 4.97 -32.06 -3.39
N GLU A 562 5.81 -33.12 -3.37
CA GLU A 562 7.26 -32.92 -3.43
C GLU A 562 7.59 -32.12 -4.70
N GLY A 563 8.19 -30.93 -4.50
CA GLY A 563 8.50 -30.02 -5.60
C GLY A 563 9.51 -30.64 -6.56
N LYS A 564 9.19 -30.65 -7.85
CA LYS A 564 10.11 -31.04 -8.91
C LYS A 564 10.84 -29.79 -9.42
N VAL A 565 12.02 -29.53 -8.89
CA VAL A 565 12.89 -28.47 -9.42
C VAL A 565 13.56 -28.99 -10.69
N LYS A 566 13.46 -28.24 -11.78
CA LYS A 566 14.20 -28.56 -13.01
C LYS A 566 15.70 -28.28 -12.76
N PRO A 567 16.56 -29.29 -12.70
CA PRO A 567 17.98 -29.06 -12.42
C PRO A 567 18.59 -28.25 -13.57
N LYS A 568 19.14 -27.08 -13.26
CA LYS A 568 19.99 -26.33 -14.19
C LYS A 568 21.42 -26.85 -14.08
N PRO A 569 22.03 -27.39 -15.16
CA PRO A 569 23.40 -27.91 -15.10
C PRO A 569 24.37 -26.85 -14.55
N GLY A 570 25.08 -27.18 -13.46
CA GLY A 570 26.09 -26.33 -12.81
C GLY A 570 25.56 -25.24 -11.89
N VAL A 571 24.25 -24.99 -11.80
CA VAL A 571 23.68 -23.97 -10.91
C VAL A 571 23.64 -24.45 -9.46
N GLU A 572 23.31 -25.73 -9.20
CA GLU A 572 23.33 -26.29 -7.84
C GLU A 572 24.70 -26.15 -7.15
N LYS A 573 25.78 -26.42 -7.86
CA LYS A 573 27.14 -26.22 -7.30
C LYS A 573 27.45 -24.75 -7.02
N ARG A 574 26.92 -23.82 -7.84
CA ARG A 574 27.12 -22.38 -7.62
C ARG A 574 26.26 -21.87 -6.48
N LYS A 575 25.01 -22.34 -6.37
CA LYS A 575 24.09 -22.03 -5.28
C LYS A 575 24.64 -22.53 -3.94
N ARG A 576 24.99 -23.81 -3.81
CA ARG A 576 25.66 -24.34 -2.60
C ARG A 576 26.91 -23.55 -2.22
N ARG A 577 27.71 -23.14 -3.20
CA ARG A 577 28.91 -22.32 -2.94
C ARG A 577 28.57 -20.91 -2.46
N ALA A 578 27.49 -20.32 -2.96
CA ALA A 578 27.01 -19.02 -2.52
C ALA A 578 26.39 -19.11 -1.12
N GLU A 579 25.55 -20.11 -0.88
CA GLU A 579 24.95 -20.39 0.44
C GLU A 579 26.02 -20.65 1.49
N MET A 580 27.01 -21.47 1.23
CA MET A 580 28.16 -21.70 2.14
C MET A 580 28.97 -20.43 2.42
N ARG A 581 29.06 -19.50 1.45
CA ARG A 581 29.75 -18.22 1.65
C ARG A 581 28.94 -17.22 2.47
N VAL A 582 27.63 -17.27 2.35
CA VAL A 582 26.69 -16.34 3.03
C VAL A 582 26.40 -16.83 4.45
N TYR A 583 26.08 -18.10 4.60
CA TYR A 583 25.55 -18.64 5.86
C TYR A 583 26.55 -19.47 6.68
N GLY A 584 27.76 -19.74 6.16
CA GLY A 584 28.79 -20.54 6.85
C GLY A 584 28.35 -21.97 7.12
N GLU A 585 29.00 -22.60 8.12
CA GLU A 585 28.74 -24.01 8.50
C GLU A 585 27.36 -24.26 9.14
N ALA A 586 26.62 -23.21 9.50
CA ALA A 586 25.29 -23.33 10.11
C ALA A 586 24.24 -23.99 9.19
N VAL A 587 24.50 -24.07 7.88
CA VAL A 587 23.60 -24.74 6.91
C VAL A 587 23.80 -26.26 6.89
N GLU A 588 24.95 -26.77 7.27
CA GLU A 588 25.18 -28.22 7.29
C GLU A 588 24.37 -28.92 8.38
N GLU A 589 24.13 -28.27 9.54
CA GLU A 589 23.32 -28.86 10.64
C GLU A 589 21.83 -28.95 10.31
N VAL A 590 21.31 -28.10 9.41
CA VAL A 590 19.89 -28.07 9.03
C VAL A 590 19.60 -28.97 7.81
N ALA A 591 20.60 -29.23 6.97
CA ALA A 591 20.43 -30.05 5.75
C ALA A 591 20.62 -31.56 6.00
N GLU A 592 21.24 -31.96 7.14
CA GLU A 592 21.41 -33.35 7.52
C GLU A 592 20.34 -33.87 8.50
N ARG A 593 19.42 -33.04 8.92
CA ARG A 593 18.24 -33.39 9.71
C ARG A 593 16.96 -33.28 8.90
#